data_382572e23f68f65b62898d8da949be67
#
_entry.id   382572e23f68f65b62898d8da949be67
#
_cell.length_a   1.000
_cell.length_b   1.000
_cell.length_c   1.000
_cell.angle_alpha   90.00
_cell.angle_beta   90.00
_cell.angle_gamma   90.00
#
_symmetry.space_group_name_H-M   'P 1'
#
loop_
_entity.id
_entity.type
_entity.pdbx_description
1 polymer ?
#
loop_
_entity_poly.entity_id
_entity_poly.type
_entity_poly.pdbx_seq_one_letter_code
_entity_poly.pdbx_strand_id
1 'polypeptide(L)'
;TKMTKAERTSMLQLLQSLPEWLSPLCKTNIVIFRGDSFQLKVTEPTKALQIALAIRAIIRANKFAGNNEQWDARLAIGIGTLDYETDSLSTSDGEAYRLSGRGLDLIGRARLHIETPWEEVNNELIVSTLFADDIVTRWTPSQSRIMFEKLVKNNSQEDIGNILGVSRQMVSKTLKVAKDALISVYIKRFKELINERTVWERQ
;
A
#
# COMPACT_ATOMS: atom_id res chain seq x y z
N THR A 1 -10.07 3.41 -20.01
CA THR A 1 -9.19 4.13 -20.97
C THR A 1 -7.89 3.34 -21.09
N LYS A 2 -7.42 3.06 -22.32
CA LYS A 2 -6.13 2.37 -22.51
C LYS A 2 -4.99 3.38 -22.26
N MET A 3 -4.04 3.00 -21.39
CA MET A 3 -2.81 3.77 -21.15
C MET A 3 -2.05 4.05 -22.46
N THR A 4 -1.57 5.27 -22.63
CA THR A 4 -0.61 5.62 -23.70
C THR A 4 0.74 4.95 -23.45
N LYS A 5 1.61 4.91 -24.46
CA LYS A 5 2.97 4.37 -24.31
C LYS A 5 3.79 5.14 -23.25
N ALA A 6 3.66 6.47 -23.23
CA ALA A 6 4.35 7.33 -22.28
C ALA A 6 3.88 7.09 -20.83
N GLU A 7 2.57 7.00 -20.61
CA GLU A 7 1.99 6.67 -19.30
C GLU A 7 2.44 5.31 -18.79
N ARG A 8 2.47 4.30 -19.66
CA ARG A 8 2.94 2.96 -19.32
C ARG A 8 4.41 2.97 -18.91
N THR A 9 5.26 3.70 -19.63
CA THR A 9 6.68 3.84 -19.29
C THR A 9 6.86 4.51 -17.93
N SER A 10 6.14 5.60 -17.67
CA SER A 10 6.18 6.31 -16.38
C SER A 10 5.68 5.43 -15.22
N MET A 11 4.61 4.65 -15.44
CA MET A 11 4.11 3.70 -14.43
C MET A 11 5.13 2.61 -14.14
N LEU A 12 5.76 2.03 -15.16
CA LEU A 12 6.81 1.02 -14.99
C LEU A 12 7.99 1.55 -14.17
N GLN A 13 8.47 2.76 -14.47
CA GLN A 13 9.54 3.41 -13.72
C GLN A 13 9.15 3.62 -12.25
N LEU A 14 7.92 4.08 -11.98
CA LEU A 14 7.41 4.25 -10.63
C LEU A 14 7.38 2.90 -9.89
N LEU A 15 6.82 1.86 -10.51
CA LEU A 15 6.75 0.54 -9.90
C LEU A 15 8.15 -0.06 -9.60
N GLN A 16 9.11 0.13 -10.50
CA GLN A 16 10.49 -0.31 -10.30
C GLN A 16 11.20 0.42 -9.14
N SER A 17 10.80 1.65 -8.84
CA SER A 17 11.34 2.44 -7.72
C SER A 17 10.72 2.09 -6.36
N LEU A 18 9.60 1.34 -6.31
CA LEU A 18 8.92 1.02 -5.06
C LEU A 18 9.81 0.35 -4.01
N PRO A 19 10.65 -0.67 -4.35
CA PRO A 19 11.49 -1.31 -3.33
C PRO A 19 12.45 -0.34 -2.65
N GLU A 20 13.04 0.59 -3.39
CA GLU A 20 13.93 1.61 -2.84
C GLU A 20 13.16 2.58 -1.94
N TRP A 21 12.05 3.11 -2.42
CA TRP A 21 11.25 4.08 -1.67
C TRP A 21 10.62 3.50 -0.41
N LEU A 22 10.26 2.21 -0.41
CA LEU A 22 9.67 1.52 0.73
C LEU A 22 10.71 0.92 1.69
N SER A 23 11.98 0.96 1.34
CA SER A 23 13.08 0.41 2.14
C SER A 23 13.14 0.92 3.59
N PRO A 24 12.72 2.17 3.93
CA PRO A 24 12.67 2.61 5.32
C PRO A 24 11.64 1.83 6.18
N LEU A 25 10.65 1.18 5.57
CA LEU A 25 9.65 0.38 6.28
C LEU A 25 10.12 -1.06 6.49
N CYS A 26 10.51 -1.73 5.43
CA CYS A 26 11.13 -3.05 5.42
C CYS A 26 11.63 -3.41 4.01
N LYS A 27 12.37 -4.52 3.91
CA LYS A 27 12.79 -5.06 2.61
C LYS A 27 11.57 -5.57 1.84
N THR A 28 11.48 -5.19 0.57
CA THR A 28 10.44 -5.64 -0.36
C THR A 28 11.06 -6.11 -1.67
N ASN A 29 10.43 -7.09 -2.30
CA ASN A 29 10.78 -7.54 -3.65
C ASN A 29 9.56 -7.38 -4.55
N ILE A 30 9.75 -6.88 -5.76
CA ILE A 30 8.69 -6.65 -6.73
C ILE A 30 8.92 -7.46 -8.02
N VAL A 31 7.84 -8.04 -8.54
CA VAL A 31 7.77 -8.56 -9.91
C VAL A 31 6.65 -7.84 -10.64
N ILE A 32 6.94 -7.34 -11.83
CA ILE A 32 5.98 -6.61 -12.65
C ILE A 32 5.54 -7.53 -13.80
N PHE A 33 4.23 -7.71 -13.93
CA PHE A 33 3.60 -8.50 -14.98
C PHE A 33 2.84 -7.56 -15.94
N ARG A 34 2.91 -7.83 -17.22
CA ARG A 34 2.06 -7.19 -18.26
C ARG A 34 1.87 -5.67 -18.15
N GLY A 35 2.90 -4.97 -17.72
CA GLY A 35 3.00 -3.50 -17.81
C GLY A 35 2.47 -2.70 -16.62
N ASP A 36 1.36 -3.07 -16.00
CA ASP A 36 0.73 -2.35 -14.88
C ASP A 36 0.35 -3.25 -13.70
N SER A 37 0.44 -4.54 -13.89
CA SER A 37 0.19 -5.52 -12.83
C SER A 37 1.49 -5.89 -12.15
N PHE A 38 1.50 -5.94 -10.83
CA PHE A 38 2.67 -6.28 -10.04
C PHE A 38 2.33 -7.12 -8.82
N GLN A 39 3.32 -7.84 -8.36
CA GLN A 39 3.30 -8.55 -7.09
C GLN A 39 4.44 -8.04 -6.24
N LEU A 40 4.17 -7.75 -4.98
CA LEU A 40 5.15 -7.25 -4.03
C LEU A 40 5.23 -8.20 -2.84
N LYS A 41 6.40 -8.77 -2.60
CA LYS A 41 6.67 -9.50 -1.36
C LYS A 41 7.13 -8.54 -0.28
N VAL A 42 6.50 -8.64 0.88
CA VAL A 42 6.81 -7.87 2.10
C VAL A 42 7.36 -8.83 3.15
N THR A 43 8.59 -8.60 3.62
CA THR A 43 9.26 -9.51 4.57
C THR A 43 8.71 -9.41 6.00
N GLU A 44 8.06 -8.29 6.33
CA GLU A 44 7.44 -8.06 7.64
C GLU A 44 5.92 -7.95 7.48
N PRO A 45 5.14 -9.01 7.75
CA PRO A 45 3.70 -9.02 7.51
C PRO A 45 2.94 -7.91 8.25
N THR A 46 3.42 -7.49 9.43
CA THR A 46 2.85 -6.36 10.18
C THR A 46 2.96 -5.01 9.47
N LYS A 47 3.79 -4.89 8.44
CA LYS A 47 3.99 -3.70 7.62
C LYS A 47 3.14 -3.70 6.34
N ALA A 48 2.52 -4.82 5.99
CA ALA A 48 1.86 -4.99 4.69
C ALA A 48 0.78 -3.92 4.41
N LEU A 49 -0.07 -3.61 5.38
CA LEU A 49 -1.08 -2.56 5.24
C LEU A 49 -0.45 -1.17 5.02
N GLN A 50 0.53 -0.81 5.85
CA GLN A 50 1.21 0.48 5.74
C GLN A 50 1.88 0.65 4.37
N ILE A 51 2.50 -0.41 3.86
CA ILE A 51 3.11 -0.46 2.52
C ILE A 51 2.05 -0.32 1.43
N ALA A 52 0.94 -1.04 1.51
CA ALA A 52 -0.14 -0.94 0.53
C ALA A 52 -0.71 0.49 0.45
N LEU A 53 -0.92 1.13 1.60
CA LEU A 53 -1.38 2.53 1.66
C LEU A 53 -0.33 3.50 1.11
N ALA A 54 0.97 3.27 1.38
CA ALA A 54 2.06 4.08 0.82
C ALA A 54 2.16 3.93 -0.72
N ILE A 55 1.99 2.72 -1.26
CA ILE A 55 1.95 2.48 -2.71
C ILE A 55 0.80 3.25 -3.35
N ARG A 56 -0.40 3.16 -2.80
CA ARG A 56 -1.54 3.95 -3.31
C ARG A 56 -1.26 5.44 -3.22
N ALA A 57 -0.70 5.91 -2.11
CA ALA A 57 -0.35 7.32 -1.93
C ALA A 57 0.63 7.80 -3.01
N ILE A 58 1.71 7.07 -3.30
CA ILE A 58 2.68 7.51 -4.30
C ILE A 58 2.14 7.43 -5.73
N ILE A 59 1.33 6.44 -6.07
CA ILE A 59 0.67 6.35 -7.37
C ILE A 59 -0.29 7.54 -7.55
N ARG A 60 -1.11 7.84 -6.55
CA ARG A 60 -2.07 8.96 -6.56
C ARG A 60 -1.41 10.35 -6.52
N ALA A 61 -0.19 10.45 -5.98
CA ALA A 61 0.59 11.68 -5.96
C ALA A 61 1.14 12.06 -7.34
N ASN A 62 1.31 11.08 -8.23
CA ASN A 62 1.90 11.31 -9.54
C ASN A 62 0.82 11.64 -10.57
N LYS A 63 1.12 12.65 -11.40
CA LYS A 63 0.36 12.97 -12.61
C LYS A 63 1.13 12.41 -13.79
N PHE A 64 0.52 11.53 -14.55
CA PHE A 64 1.12 11.03 -15.77
C PHE A 64 0.77 11.96 -16.93
N ALA A 65 1.79 12.27 -17.75
CA ALA A 65 1.65 13.25 -18.84
C ALA A 65 0.52 12.87 -19.80
N GLY A 66 -0.36 13.82 -20.06
CA GLY A 66 -1.44 13.69 -21.06
C GLY A 66 -2.81 13.29 -20.50
N ASN A 67 -2.94 12.98 -19.23
CA ASN A 67 -4.22 12.64 -18.62
C ASN A 67 -4.45 13.45 -17.33
N ASN A 68 -5.65 14.04 -17.18
CA ASN A 68 -6.07 14.69 -15.94
C ASN A 68 -6.64 13.70 -14.91
N GLU A 69 -6.75 12.42 -15.26
CA GLU A 69 -7.24 11.40 -14.36
C GLU A 69 -6.19 11.08 -13.30
N GLN A 70 -6.64 10.99 -12.07
CA GLN A 70 -5.79 10.55 -10.95
C GLN A 70 -5.72 9.03 -10.95
N TRP A 71 -4.50 8.53 -11.03
CA TRP A 71 -4.25 7.08 -11.01
C TRP A 71 -4.33 6.53 -9.58
N ASP A 72 -4.70 5.26 -9.46
CA ASP A 72 -4.72 4.53 -8.22
C ASP A 72 -4.45 3.04 -8.51
N ALA A 73 -4.11 2.26 -7.49
CA ALA A 73 -3.92 0.83 -7.59
C ALA A 73 -5.03 0.06 -6.87
N ARG A 74 -5.41 -1.09 -7.45
CA ARG A 74 -6.18 -2.12 -6.76
C ARG A 74 -5.20 -3.09 -6.12
N LEU A 75 -5.25 -3.23 -4.81
CA LEU A 75 -4.31 -4.01 -4.03
C LEU A 75 -5.04 -5.01 -3.14
N ALA A 76 -4.62 -6.26 -3.21
CA ALA A 76 -5.02 -7.29 -2.25
C ALA A 76 -3.80 -7.72 -1.43
N ILE A 77 -3.92 -7.67 -0.12
CA ILE A 77 -2.91 -8.12 0.83
C ILE A 77 -3.26 -9.56 1.22
N GLY A 78 -2.35 -10.50 0.97
CA GLY A 78 -2.41 -11.85 1.50
C GLY A 78 -1.38 -12.01 2.63
N ILE A 79 -1.83 -12.42 3.81
CA ILE A 79 -0.95 -12.81 4.93
C ILE A 79 -1.03 -14.33 5.05
N GLY A 80 0.10 -14.99 5.15
CA GLY A 80 0.15 -16.45 5.27
C GLY A 80 1.57 -16.97 5.15
N THR A 81 1.71 -18.28 5.20
CA THR A 81 2.99 -18.96 5.02
C THR A 81 3.50 -18.88 3.58
N LEU A 82 4.81 -19.05 3.43
CA LEU A 82 5.47 -19.23 2.14
C LEU A 82 5.98 -20.66 2.09
N ASP A 83 5.34 -21.50 1.27
CA ASP A 83 5.64 -22.94 1.21
C ASP A 83 6.92 -23.21 0.41
N TYR A 84 7.16 -22.42 -0.62
CA TYR A 84 8.33 -22.54 -1.48
C TYR A 84 8.80 -21.19 -1.98
N GLU A 85 10.04 -20.85 -1.66
CA GLU A 85 10.67 -19.61 -2.09
C GLU A 85 11.68 -19.93 -3.21
N THR A 86 11.41 -19.43 -4.42
CA THR A 86 12.35 -19.44 -5.53
C THR A 86 12.98 -18.07 -5.71
N ASP A 87 14.09 -17.99 -6.46
CA ASP A 87 14.71 -16.72 -6.85
C ASP A 87 13.74 -15.81 -7.65
N SER A 88 12.66 -16.38 -8.19
CA SER A 88 11.63 -15.66 -8.92
C SER A 88 10.30 -15.68 -8.15
N LEU A 89 9.77 -14.52 -7.77
CA LEU A 89 8.44 -14.38 -7.16
C LEU A 89 7.33 -14.97 -8.03
N SER A 90 7.51 -15.01 -9.35
CA SER A 90 6.52 -15.56 -10.30
C SER A 90 6.38 -17.09 -10.23
N THR A 91 7.35 -17.78 -9.64
CA THR A 91 7.35 -19.24 -9.46
C THR A 91 7.29 -19.65 -7.99
N SER A 92 7.27 -18.67 -7.07
CA SER A 92 7.07 -18.90 -5.65
C SER A 92 5.61 -19.26 -5.38
N ASP A 93 5.38 -20.25 -4.52
CA ASP A 93 4.04 -20.63 -4.06
C ASP A 93 3.96 -20.50 -2.55
N GLY A 94 2.74 -20.37 -2.05
CA GLY A 94 2.46 -20.25 -0.64
C GLY A 94 1.06 -19.70 -0.37
N GLU A 95 0.63 -19.89 0.86
CA GLU A 95 -0.70 -19.44 1.30
C GLU A 95 -0.89 -17.93 1.07
N ALA A 96 0.12 -17.09 1.37
CA ALA A 96 0.05 -15.65 1.16
C ALA A 96 -0.23 -15.27 -0.31
N TYR A 97 0.37 -16.00 -1.26
CA TYR A 97 0.15 -15.75 -2.70
C TYR A 97 -1.27 -16.14 -3.12
N ARG A 98 -1.75 -17.31 -2.67
CA ARG A 98 -3.12 -17.78 -2.95
C ARG A 98 -4.16 -16.83 -2.35
N LEU A 99 -3.94 -16.35 -1.11
CA LEU A 99 -4.83 -15.41 -0.43
C LEU A 99 -4.87 -14.04 -1.14
N SER A 100 -3.71 -13.48 -1.53
CA SER A 100 -3.69 -12.21 -2.27
C SER A 100 -4.34 -12.33 -3.66
N GLY A 101 -4.12 -13.42 -4.37
CA GLY A 101 -4.77 -13.69 -5.66
C GLY A 101 -6.30 -13.78 -5.53
N ARG A 102 -6.79 -14.61 -4.59
CA ARG A 102 -8.23 -14.71 -4.29
C ARG A 102 -8.82 -13.37 -3.86
N GLY A 103 -8.11 -12.65 -2.99
CA GLY A 103 -8.54 -11.31 -2.55
C GLY A 103 -8.65 -10.32 -3.71
N LEU A 104 -7.76 -10.37 -4.70
CA LEU A 104 -7.82 -9.53 -5.89
C LEU A 104 -9.03 -9.88 -6.78
N ASP A 105 -9.42 -11.14 -6.85
CA ASP A 105 -10.62 -11.57 -7.57
C ASP A 105 -11.91 -11.11 -6.86
N LEU A 106 -11.90 -11.11 -5.52
CA LEU A 106 -13.05 -10.74 -4.69
C LEU A 106 -13.21 -9.23 -4.48
N ILE A 107 -12.18 -8.42 -4.77
CA ILE A 107 -12.11 -7.00 -4.42
C ILE A 107 -13.26 -6.14 -5.01
N GLY A 108 -13.89 -6.58 -6.09
CA GLY A 108 -15.02 -5.89 -6.71
C GLY A 108 -14.69 -4.45 -7.11
N ARG A 109 -15.45 -3.48 -6.56
CA ARG A 109 -15.26 -2.04 -6.81
C ARG A 109 -14.26 -1.38 -5.85
N ALA A 110 -13.91 -2.06 -4.76
CA ALA A 110 -12.92 -1.57 -3.81
C ALA A 110 -11.51 -1.54 -4.45
N ARG A 111 -10.60 -0.86 -3.80
CA ARG A 111 -9.19 -0.77 -4.21
C ARG A 111 -8.24 -1.35 -3.18
N LEU A 112 -8.75 -1.76 -2.03
CA LEU A 112 -7.99 -2.41 -0.97
C LEU A 112 -8.77 -3.60 -0.44
N HIS A 113 -8.11 -4.75 -0.35
CA HIS A 113 -8.63 -5.97 0.27
C HIS A 113 -7.54 -6.61 1.12
N ILE A 114 -7.93 -7.26 2.21
CA ILE A 114 -7.03 -8.00 3.09
C ILE A 114 -7.62 -9.39 3.28
N GLU A 115 -6.77 -10.40 3.11
CA GLU A 115 -7.13 -11.78 3.29
C GLU A 115 -6.05 -12.47 4.12
N THR A 116 -6.46 -13.15 5.19
CA THR A 116 -5.59 -13.93 6.08
C THR A 116 -6.18 -15.31 6.29
N PRO A 117 -5.44 -16.30 6.82
CA PRO A 117 -6.02 -17.60 7.17
C PRO A 117 -6.94 -17.53 8.41
N TRP A 118 -6.97 -16.42 9.12
CA TRP A 118 -7.72 -16.26 10.37
C TRP A 118 -9.03 -15.51 10.09
N GLU A 119 -10.14 -16.21 10.10
CA GLU A 119 -11.47 -15.67 9.80
C GLU A 119 -11.86 -14.51 10.73
N GLU A 120 -11.55 -14.58 12.01
CA GLU A 120 -11.83 -13.52 12.97
C GLU A 120 -11.04 -12.23 12.68
N VAL A 121 -9.81 -12.35 12.16
CA VAL A 121 -9.01 -11.19 11.74
C VAL A 121 -9.64 -10.55 10.49
N ASN A 122 -10.05 -11.37 9.53
CA ASN A 122 -10.71 -10.90 8.32
C ASN A 122 -12.01 -10.18 8.64
N ASN A 123 -12.84 -10.74 9.53
CA ASN A 123 -14.09 -10.15 9.98
C ASN A 123 -13.89 -8.83 10.73
N GLU A 124 -12.86 -8.72 11.56
CA GLU A 124 -12.53 -7.48 12.27
C GLU A 124 -12.04 -6.39 11.30
N LEU A 125 -11.25 -6.74 10.31
CA LEU A 125 -10.63 -5.78 9.42
C LEU A 125 -11.54 -5.29 8.29
N ILE A 126 -12.58 -6.02 7.90
CA ILE A 126 -13.36 -5.73 6.69
C ILE A 126 -13.94 -4.31 6.70
N VAL A 127 -14.58 -3.88 7.79
CA VAL A 127 -15.24 -2.57 7.88
C VAL A 127 -14.21 -1.44 7.87
N SER A 128 -13.13 -1.57 8.65
CA SER A 128 -12.06 -0.58 8.71
C SER A 128 -11.29 -0.47 7.38
N THR A 129 -11.13 -1.59 6.67
CA THR A 129 -10.55 -1.62 5.31
C THR A 129 -11.39 -0.82 4.33
N LEU A 130 -12.72 -1.00 4.34
CA LEU A 130 -13.63 -0.27 3.45
C LEU A 130 -13.62 1.24 3.75
N PHE A 131 -13.61 1.66 5.02
CA PHE A 131 -13.48 3.07 5.38
C PHE A 131 -12.13 3.65 4.98
N ALA A 132 -11.04 2.92 5.20
CA ALA A 132 -9.72 3.37 4.80
C ALA A 132 -9.60 3.47 3.26
N ASP A 133 -10.20 2.53 2.53
CA ASP A 133 -10.25 2.56 1.07
C ASP A 133 -10.98 3.80 0.54
N ASP A 134 -12.14 4.15 1.11
CA ASP A 134 -12.88 5.37 0.75
C ASP A 134 -12.05 6.64 1.06
N ILE A 135 -11.43 6.72 2.23
CA ILE A 135 -10.56 7.85 2.60
C ILE A 135 -9.42 8.01 1.60
N VAL A 136 -8.68 6.94 1.31
CA VAL A 136 -7.53 6.97 0.41
C VAL A 136 -7.94 7.31 -1.01
N THR A 137 -9.07 6.77 -1.48
CA THR A 137 -9.60 7.04 -2.82
C THR A 137 -9.95 8.51 -3.03
N ARG A 138 -10.23 9.26 -1.96
CA ARG A 138 -10.51 10.71 -2.01
C ARG A 138 -9.29 11.60 -1.87
N TRP A 139 -8.11 11.08 -1.58
CA TRP A 139 -6.91 11.91 -1.47
C TRP A 139 -6.58 12.59 -2.80
N THR A 140 -6.38 13.89 -2.74
CA THR A 140 -5.82 14.67 -3.86
C THR A 140 -4.33 14.33 -4.05
N PRO A 141 -3.72 14.66 -5.20
CA PRO A 141 -2.28 14.46 -5.41
C PRO A 141 -1.40 15.08 -4.32
N SER A 142 -1.74 16.30 -3.85
CA SER A 142 -1.02 16.97 -2.77
C SER A 142 -1.16 16.24 -1.43
N GLN A 143 -2.37 15.80 -1.07
CA GLN A 143 -2.59 14.99 0.13
C GLN A 143 -1.84 13.68 0.05
N SER A 144 -1.89 13.02 -1.09
CA SER A 144 -1.21 11.73 -1.33
C SER A 144 0.30 11.85 -1.17
N ARG A 145 0.91 12.94 -1.67
CA ARG A 145 2.34 13.18 -1.52
C ARG A 145 2.75 13.37 -0.06
N ILE A 146 2.01 14.18 0.69
CA ILE A 146 2.25 14.40 2.12
C ILE A 146 2.05 13.11 2.92
N MET A 147 0.99 12.34 2.61
CA MET A 147 0.72 11.06 3.25
C MET A 147 1.79 10.02 2.95
N PHE A 148 2.36 10.00 1.75
CA PHE A 148 3.48 9.12 1.41
C PHE A 148 4.70 9.38 2.30
N GLU A 149 5.15 10.64 2.43
CA GLU A 149 6.27 11.00 3.31
C GLU A 149 5.98 10.63 4.78
N LYS A 150 4.74 10.83 5.23
CA LYS A 150 4.31 10.47 6.57
C LYS A 150 4.31 8.94 6.79
N LEU A 151 3.77 8.18 5.84
CA LEU A 151 3.64 6.73 5.94
C LEU A 151 4.99 6.01 5.86
N VAL A 152 5.91 6.47 5.01
CA VAL A 152 7.17 5.74 4.74
C VAL A 152 8.26 6.11 5.73
N LYS A 153 8.48 7.40 5.98
CA LYS A 153 9.63 7.88 6.76
C LYS A 153 9.26 8.32 8.16
N ASN A 154 7.97 8.37 8.48
CA ASN A 154 7.45 8.95 9.74
C ASN A 154 7.99 10.36 10.03
N ASN A 155 8.28 11.12 8.98
CA ASN A 155 8.82 12.46 9.03
C ASN A 155 7.93 13.37 9.89
N SER A 156 8.55 14.34 10.58
CA SER A 156 7.82 15.42 11.25
C SER A 156 7.12 16.31 10.23
N GLN A 157 6.11 17.07 10.67
CA GLN A 157 5.43 18.01 9.78
C GLN A 157 6.38 19.09 9.23
N GLU A 158 7.42 19.43 9.96
CA GLU A 158 8.47 20.36 9.54
C GLU A 158 9.36 19.76 8.46
N ASP A 159 9.82 18.51 8.66
CA ASP A 159 10.62 17.78 7.66
C ASP A 159 9.86 17.59 6.35
N ILE A 160 8.59 17.20 6.43
CA ILE A 160 7.71 17.08 5.25
C ILE A 160 7.58 18.44 4.55
N GLY A 161 7.41 19.51 5.31
CA GLY A 161 7.36 20.87 4.78
C GLY A 161 8.64 21.24 4.02
N ASN A 162 9.79 20.98 4.61
CA ASN A 162 11.09 21.22 3.98
C ASN A 162 11.31 20.40 2.71
N ILE A 163 10.98 19.09 2.75
CA ILE A 163 11.10 18.19 1.58
C ILE A 163 10.21 18.64 0.42
N LEU A 164 9.00 19.10 0.71
CA LEU A 164 8.00 19.43 -0.31
C LEU A 164 7.93 20.91 -0.66
N GLY A 165 8.72 21.76 0.00
CA GLY A 165 8.72 23.21 -0.23
C GLY A 165 7.42 23.90 0.20
N VAL A 166 6.78 23.43 1.28
CA VAL A 166 5.52 23.97 1.83
C VAL A 166 5.64 24.25 3.33
N SER A 167 4.79 25.14 3.86
CA SER A 167 4.84 25.46 5.28
C SER A 167 4.37 24.29 6.16
N ARG A 168 4.91 24.20 7.39
CA ARG A 168 4.46 23.24 8.41
C ARG A 168 2.94 23.32 8.65
N GLN A 169 2.38 24.55 8.67
CA GLN A 169 0.93 24.76 8.84
C GLN A 169 0.13 24.13 7.71
N MET A 170 0.61 24.23 6.46
CA MET A 170 -0.02 23.58 5.32
C MET A 170 0.04 22.07 5.43
N VAL A 171 1.18 21.49 5.85
CA VAL A 171 1.31 20.04 6.10
C VAL A 171 0.31 19.61 7.17
N SER A 172 0.26 20.30 8.32
CA SER A 172 -0.67 19.99 9.42
C SER A 172 -2.13 20.00 8.96
N LYS A 173 -2.55 21.05 8.23
CA LYS A 173 -3.91 21.16 7.68
C LYS A 173 -4.20 20.01 6.71
N THR A 174 -3.24 19.69 5.83
CA THR A 174 -3.39 18.65 4.82
C THR A 174 -3.52 17.26 5.46
N LEU A 175 -2.68 16.92 6.45
CA LEU A 175 -2.77 15.66 7.19
C LEU A 175 -4.13 15.51 7.89
N LYS A 176 -4.64 16.58 8.50
CA LYS A 176 -5.97 16.58 9.13
C LYS A 176 -7.08 16.28 8.12
N VAL A 177 -7.05 16.90 6.93
CA VAL A 177 -8.03 16.67 5.86
C VAL A 177 -7.87 15.25 5.29
N ALA A 178 -6.65 14.76 5.12
CA ALA A 178 -6.34 13.41 4.65
C ALA A 178 -6.69 12.31 5.68
N LYS A 179 -7.14 12.69 6.89
CA LYS A 179 -7.52 11.75 7.97
C LYS A 179 -6.35 10.90 8.47
N ASP A 180 -5.14 11.46 8.51
CA ASP A 180 -3.93 10.79 8.98
C ASP A 180 -4.12 10.06 10.31
N ALA A 181 -4.78 10.69 11.29
CA ALA A 181 -5.04 10.07 12.59
C ALA A 181 -5.86 8.77 12.49
N LEU A 182 -6.88 8.72 11.63
CA LEU A 182 -7.70 7.52 11.45
C LEU A 182 -6.91 6.42 10.72
N ILE A 183 -6.14 6.78 9.70
CA ILE A 183 -5.26 5.85 8.99
C ILE A 183 -4.20 5.28 9.94
N SER A 184 -3.63 6.10 10.81
CA SER A 184 -2.63 5.67 11.80
C SER A 184 -3.21 4.69 12.82
N VAL A 185 -4.44 4.92 13.31
CA VAL A 185 -5.15 3.99 14.21
C VAL A 185 -5.40 2.66 13.51
N TYR A 186 -5.85 2.68 12.26
CA TYR A 186 -6.09 1.46 11.50
C TYR A 186 -4.80 0.66 11.26
N ILE A 187 -3.71 1.31 10.86
CA ILE A 187 -2.39 0.66 10.71
C ILE A 187 -1.93 0.03 12.03
N LYS A 188 -2.10 0.76 13.14
CA LYS A 188 -1.75 0.24 14.47
C LYS A 188 -2.56 -1.01 14.81
N ARG A 189 -3.89 -0.98 14.61
CA ARG A 189 -4.76 -2.13 14.90
C ARG A 189 -4.42 -3.34 14.03
N PHE A 190 -4.21 -3.12 12.72
CA PHE A 190 -3.74 -4.17 11.82
C PHE A 190 -2.44 -4.82 12.33
N LYS A 191 -1.46 -3.99 12.71
CA LYS A 191 -0.18 -4.48 13.24
C LYS A 191 -0.35 -5.33 14.50
N GLU A 192 -1.22 -4.92 15.42
CA GLU A 192 -1.52 -5.66 16.65
C GLU A 192 -2.11 -7.03 16.32
N LEU A 193 -3.15 -7.09 15.48
CA LEU A 193 -3.82 -8.32 15.08
C LEU A 193 -2.86 -9.31 14.40
N ILE A 194 -2.06 -8.85 13.46
CA ILE A 194 -1.12 -9.71 12.76
C ILE A 194 0.00 -10.19 13.70
N ASN A 195 0.49 -9.32 14.58
CA ASN A 195 1.53 -9.69 15.54
C ASN A 195 1.03 -10.75 16.55
N GLU A 196 -0.18 -10.60 17.06
CA GLU A 196 -0.80 -11.59 17.97
C GLU A 196 -0.83 -12.98 17.32
N ARG A 197 -1.21 -13.10 16.04
CA ARG A 197 -1.29 -14.38 15.33
C ARG A 197 0.08 -14.96 14.98
N THR A 198 1.00 -14.16 14.48
CA THR A 198 2.33 -14.64 14.11
C THR A 198 3.21 -15.04 15.30
N VAL A 199 2.92 -14.57 16.52
CA VAL A 199 3.58 -15.03 17.74
C VAL A 199 3.05 -16.40 18.17
N TRP A 200 1.74 -16.66 18.05
CA TRP A 200 1.13 -17.96 18.41
C TRP A 200 1.63 -19.11 17.53
N GLU A 201 1.87 -18.86 16.25
CA GLU A 201 2.36 -19.88 15.30
C GLU A 201 3.85 -20.25 15.49
N ARG A 202 4.60 -19.49 16.28
CA ARG A 202 6.02 -19.76 16.61
C ARG A 202 6.21 -20.55 17.89
N GLN A 203 5.16 -20.79 18.66
CA GLN A 203 5.15 -21.60 19.89
C GLN A 203 4.65 -23.03 19.60
#